data_0e31e2a33bea6dcdfcaf5c592d12591e
#
_entry.id   0e31e2a33bea6dcdfcaf5c592d12591e
#
_cell.length_a   1.000
_cell.length_b   1.000
_cell.length_c   1.000
_cell.angle_alpha   90.00
_cell.angle_beta   90.00
_cell.angle_gamma   90.00
#
_symmetry.space_group_name_H-M   'P 1'
#
loop_
_entity.id
_entity.type
_entity.pdbx_description
1 polymer ?
#
loop_
_entity_poly.entity_id
_entity_poly.type
_entity_poly.pdbx_seq_one_letter_code
_entity_poly.pdbx_strand_id
1 'polypeptide(L)' 'MTQQDFSLYSSVMEAELNALEERVRRAAELCRLLRDENLGLRQQVARLEDDKRSLAERMDGARDRLESVLKHLPE' A
#
# COMPACT_ATOMS: atom_id res chain seq x y z
N MET A 1 -15.90 43.52 -30.44
CA MET A 1 -16.25 42.30 -29.71
C MET A 1 -17.67 42.39 -29.20
N THR A 2 -18.47 41.42 -29.50
CA THR A 2 -19.84 41.37 -29.04
C THR A 2 -19.90 40.68 -27.68
N GLN A 3 -20.94 40.95 -26.90
CA GLN A 3 -21.15 40.29 -25.61
C GLN A 3 -21.23 38.77 -25.73
N GLN A 4 -21.69 38.27 -26.88
CA GLN A 4 -21.81 36.83 -27.13
C GLN A 4 -20.44 36.15 -27.16
N ASP A 5 -19.42 36.75 -27.77
CA ASP A 5 -18.06 36.23 -27.82
C ASP A 5 -17.44 36.15 -26.41
N PHE A 6 -17.67 37.17 -25.61
CA PHE A 6 -17.20 37.20 -24.22
C PHE A 6 -17.89 36.13 -23.38
N SER A 7 -19.20 35.97 -23.58
CA SER A 7 -19.97 34.95 -22.86
C SER A 7 -19.53 33.53 -23.21
N LEU A 8 -19.27 33.26 -24.49
CA LEU A 8 -18.77 32.01 -24.97
C LEU A 8 -17.36 31.69 -24.38
N TYR A 9 -16.53 32.71 -24.38
CA TYR A 9 -15.16 32.59 -23.84
C TYR A 9 -15.17 32.26 -22.35
N SER A 10 -16.02 32.97 -21.60
CA SER A 10 -16.20 32.75 -20.17
C SER A 10 -16.78 31.36 -19.89
N SER A 11 -17.73 30.91 -20.70
CA SER A 11 -18.31 29.57 -20.57
C SER A 11 -17.31 28.46 -20.82
N VAL A 12 -16.45 28.61 -21.82
CA VAL A 12 -15.39 27.65 -22.12
C VAL A 12 -14.37 27.61 -20.97
N MET A 13 -13.99 28.78 -20.44
CA MET A 13 -13.07 28.86 -19.31
C MET A 13 -13.64 28.19 -18.06
N GLU A 14 -14.91 28.40 -17.77
CA GLU A 14 -15.57 27.75 -16.65
C GLU A 14 -15.60 26.24 -16.81
N ALA A 15 -15.87 25.74 -18.01
CA ALA A 15 -15.88 24.32 -18.30
C ALA A 15 -14.48 23.72 -18.09
N GLU A 16 -13.43 24.41 -18.53
CA GLU A 16 -12.05 23.97 -18.34
C GLU A 16 -11.64 23.94 -16.86
N LEU A 17 -12.05 24.97 -16.11
CA LEU A 17 -11.78 25.03 -14.66
C LEU A 17 -12.49 23.91 -13.91
N ASN A 18 -13.75 23.64 -14.28
CA ASN A 18 -14.52 22.56 -13.68
C ASN A 18 -13.88 21.20 -13.98
N ALA A 19 -13.41 21.01 -15.21
CA ALA A 19 -12.70 19.78 -15.58
C ALA A 19 -11.40 19.62 -14.80
N LEU A 20 -10.67 20.70 -14.61
CA LEU A 20 -9.44 20.70 -13.81
C LEU A 20 -9.74 20.39 -12.34
N GLU A 21 -10.74 20.99 -11.76
CA GLU A 21 -11.16 20.70 -10.38
C GLU A 21 -11.49 19.23 -10.20
N GLU A 22 -12.20 18.64 -11.15
CA GLU A 22 -12.56 17.22 -11.11
C GLU A 22 -11.32 16.35 -11.15
N ARG A 23 -10.35 16.67 -12.00
CA ARG A 23 -9.09 15.94 -12.09
C ARG A 23 -8.30 16.03 -10.79
N VAL A 24 -8.23 17.20 -10.20
CA VAL A 24 -7.55 17.41 -8.91
C VAL A 24 -8.25 16.60 -7.81
N ARG A 25 -9.55 16.59 -7.78
CA ARG A 25 -10.33 15.83 -6.80
C ARG A 25 -10.07 14.34 -6.93
N ARG A 26 -10.06 13.81 -8.16
CA ARG A 26 -9.75 12.40 -8.42
C ARG A 26 -8.33 12.04 -8.02
N ALA A 27 -7.38 12.92 -8.33
CA ALA A 27 -5.98 12.71 -7.96
C ALA A 27 -5.81 12.70 -6.44
N ALA A 28 -6.46 13.61 -5.73
CA ALA A 28 -6.42 13.66 -4.27
C ALA A 28 -7.04 12.40 -3.66
N GLU A 29 -8.15 11.94 -4.19
CA GLU A 29 -8.80 10.71 -3.75
C GLU A 29 -7.92 9.49 -3.99
N LEU A 30 -7.33 9.39 -5.17
CA LEU A 30 -6.41 8.30 -5.50
C LEU A 30 -5.19 8.31 -4.57
N CYS A 31 -4.63 9.47 -4.28
CA CYS A 31 -3.52 9.59 -3.33
C CYS A 31 -3.91 9.06 -1.94
N ARG A 32 -5.11 9.38 -1.48
CA ARG A 32 -5.60 8.89 -0.19
C ARG A 32 -5.74 7.37 -0.18
N LEU A 33 -6.35 6.81 -1.23
CA LEU A 33 -6.50 5.36 -1.36
C LEU A 33 -5.15 4.66 -1.41
N LEU A 34 -4.19 5.21 -2.15
CA LEU A 34 -2.84 4.64 -2.24
C LEU A 34 -2.10 4.70 -0.91
N ARG A 35 -2.28 5.77 -0.12
CA ARG A 35 -1.71 5.86 1.22
C ARG A 35 -2.28 4.81 2.15
N ASP A 36 -3.59 4.60 2.10
CA ASP A 36 -4.27 3.60 2.92
C ASP A 36 -3.80 2.20 2.53
N GLU A 37 -3.72 1.91 1.23
CA GLU A 37 -3.21 0.65 0.73
C GLU A 37 -1.75 0.44 1.11
N ASN A 38 -0.93 1.47 1.00
CA ASN A 38 0.48 1.41 1.39
C ASN A 38 0.63 1.09 2.88
N LEU A 39 -0.17 1.73 3.74
CA LEU A 39 -0.16 1.45 5.17
C LEU A 39 -0.57 0.00 5.44
N GLY A 40 -1.62 -0.47 4.78
CA GLY A 40 -2.07 -1.86 4.91
C GLY A 40 -1.01 -2.85 4.50
N LEU A 41 -0.34 -2.60 3.38
CA LEU A 41 0.74 -3.47 2.89
C LEU A 41 1.94 -3.47 3.83
N ARG A 42 2.30 -2.33 4.40
CA ARG A 42 3.38 -2.26 5.39
C ARG A 42 3.07 -3.08 6.63
N GLN A 43 1.82 -3.05 7.08
CA GLN A 43 1.37 -3.86 8.22
C GLN A 43 1.44 -5.34 7.89
N GLN A 44 1.06 -5.74 6.68
CA GLN A 44 1.17 -7.13 6.22
C GLN A 44 2.62 -7.59 6.16
N VAL A 45 3.51 -6.75 5.63
CA VAL A 45 4.94 -7.06 5.57
C VAL A 45 5.52 -7.25 6.97
N ALA A 46 5.17 -6.37 7.91
CA ALA A 46 5.63 -6.50 9.29
C ALA A 46 5.17 -7.83 9.93
N ARG A 47 3.92 -8.20 9.68
CA ARG A 47 3.36 -9.47 10.17
C ARG A 47 4.06 -10.67 9.57
N LEU A 48 4.32 -10.63 8.26
CA LEU A 48 5.02 -11.70 7.56
C LEU A 48 6.47 -11.85 8.05
N GLU A 49 7.13 -10.74 8.36
CA GLU A 49 8.48 -10.76 8.93
C GLU A 49 8.49 -11.41 10.31
N ASP A 50 7.49 -11.09 11.14
CA ASP A 50 7.34 -11.70 12.46
C ASP A 50 7.06 -13.21 12.35
N ASP A 51 6.18 -13.60 11.43
CA ASP A 51 5.88 -15.02 11.18
C ASP A 51 7.11 -15.76 10.70
N LYS A 52 7.86 -15.16 9.80
CA LYS A 52 9.10 -15.73 9.29
C LYS A 52 10.11 -15.96 10.42
N ARG A 53 10.26 -14.99 11.30
CA ARG A 53 11.15 -15.09 12.45
C ARG A 53 10.71 -16.20 13.40
N SER A 54 9.42 -16.26 13.70
CA SER A 54 8.84 -17.29 14.54
C SER A 54 9.06 -18.69 13.97
N LEU A 55 8.85 -18.85 12.66
CA LEU A 55 9.10 -20.12 11.99
C LEU A 55 10.56 -20.51 12.01
N ALA A 56 11.47 -19.57 11.81
CA ALA A 56 12.92 -19.81 11.88
C ALA A 56 13.33 -20.28 13.28
N GLU A 57 12.79 -19.67 14.32
CA GLU A 57 13.05 -20.06 15.70
C GLU A 57 12.54 -21.48 15.99
N ARG A 58 11.34 -21.82 15.47
CA ARG A 58 10.80 -23.17 15.61
C ARG A 58 11.65 -24.20 14.89
N MET A 59 12.14 -23.87 13.71
CA MET A 59 13.02 -24.77 12.95
C MET A 59 14.34 -24.99 13.68
N ASP A 60 14.93 -23.94 14.22
CA ASP A 60 16.15 -24.03 14.99
C ASP A 60 15.94 -24.87 16.26
N GLY A 61 14.85 -24.66 16.96
CA GLY A 61 14.49 -25.43 18.13
C GLY A 61 14.27 -26.90 17.82
N ALA A 62 13.61 -27.21 16.71
CA ALA A 62 13.39 -28.58 16.27
C ALA A 62 14.72 -29.27 15.90
N ARG A 63 15.61 -28.54 15.24
CA ARG A 63 16.95 -29.04 14.91
C ARG A 63 17.75 -29.36 16.15
N ASP A 64 17.75 -28.48 17.13
CA ASP A 64 18.47 -28.67 18.39
C ASP A 64 17.95 -29.88 19.15
N ARG A 65 16.64 -30.08 19.19
CA ARG A 65 16.03 -31.25 19.82
C ARG A 65 16.44 -32.54 19.10
N LEU A 66 16.43 -32.50 17.76
CA LEU A 66 16.84 -33.66 16.99
C LEU A 66 18.29 -34.00 17.22
N GLU A 67 19.18 -33.03 17.23
CA GLU A 67 20.60 -33.22 17.52
C GLU A 67 20.79 -33.80 18.94
N SER A 68 20.07 -33.29 19.91
CA SER A 68 20.11 -33.79 21.28
C SER A 68 19.68 -35.25 21.37
N VAL A 69 18.61 -35.61 20.68
CA VAL A 69 18.12 -37.01 20.63
C VAL A 69 19.15 -37.91 20.00
N LEU A 70 19.77 -37.49 18.90
CA LEU A 70 20.80 -38.27 18.20
C LEU A 70 22.05 -38.51 19.08
N LYS A 71 22.42 -37.50 19.87
CA LYS A 71 23.58 -37.64 20.80
C LYS A 71 23.32 -38.60 21.96
N HIS A 72 22.05 -38.77 22.34
CA HIS A 72 21.66 -39.60 23.48
C HIS A 72 21.13 -40.99 23.07
N LEU A 73 21.20 -41.33 21.80
CA LEU A 73 20.86 -42.67 21.35
C LEU A 73 21.86 -43.69 21.85
N PRO A 74 21.40 -44.82 22.41
CA PRO A 74 22.33 -45.89 22.78
C PRO A 74 22.96 -46.52 21.54
N GLU A 75 24.22 -46.84 21.60
CA GLU A 75 24.92 -47.51 20.51
C GLU A 75 24.45 -48.96 20.35
#